data_51238737e40b7de473a24878d120379c
#
_entry.id   51238737e40b7de473a24878d120379c
#
_cell.length_a   1.000
_cell.length_b   1.000
_cell.length_c   1.000
_cell.angle_alpha   90.00
_cell.angle_beta   90.00
_cell.angle_gamma   90.00
#
_symmetry.space_group_name_H-M   'P 1'
#
loop_
_entity.id
_entity.type
_entity.pdbx_description
1 polymer ?
#
loop_
_entity_poly.entity_id
_entity_poly.type
_entity_poly.pdbx_seq_one_letter_code
_entity_poly.pdbx_strand_id
1 'polypeptide(L)'
;MYTVPSYVTYRTEEDAIYITSELYRNTVRLTDHGLQKEFINLTRCGGCAELNTPLTRYLHEQELLVTEEELDHALHQVRSLLDNIFMVTLMPTEGCNFRCPYCYEDHHAVSMTRDTLDRIEEYITAQAPRYKQVILAWFGGEPTLCKDTVLEVSNIVQNLQKQYGFHYAANM
;
A
#
# COMPACT_ATOMS: atom_id res chain seq x y z
N MET A 1 16.66 5.56 -22.23
CA MET A 1 15.38 6.04 -22.77
C MET A 1 14.50 6.45 -21.58
N TYR A 2 13.80 7.57 -21.67
CA TYR A 2 12.87 8.04 -20.64
C TYR A 2 11.47 7.52 -20.96
N THR A 3 10.77 6.97 -19.99
CA THR A 3 9.42 6.39 -20.13
C THR A 3 8.49 6.93 -19.05
N VAL A 4 7.19 6.92 -19.32
CA VAL A 4 6.17 7.13 -18.29
C VAL A 4 6.06 5.84 -17.46
N PRO A 5 6.42 5.85 -16.18
CA PRO A 5 6.47 4.62 -15.39
C PRO A 5 5.07 4.07 -15.07
N SER A 6 5.00 2.78 -14.72
CA SER A 6 3.73 2.09 -14.46
C SER A 6 2.94 2.61 -13.25
N TYR A 7 3.60 3.33 -12.34
CA TYR A 7 2.96 4.00 -11.20
C TYR A 7 2.41 5.39 -11.53
N VAL A 8 2.53 5.82 -12.81
CA VAL A 8 1.96 7.08 -13.29
C VAL A 8 0.72 6.78 -14.11
N THR A 9 -0.38 7.39 -13.71
CA THR A 9 -1.67 7.33 -14.39
C THR A 9 -2.03 8.70 -14.97
N TYR A 10 -2.88 8.74 -15.97
CA TYR A 10 -3.40 10.01 -16.46
C TYR A 10 -4.88 9.88 -16.84
N ARG A 11 -5.59 11.00 -16.69
CA ARG A 11 -6.99 11.14 -17.11
C ARG A 11 -7.15 12.43 -17.92
N THR A 12 -7.99 12.36 -18.94
CA THR A 12 -8.35 13.52 -19.77
C THR A 12 -9.72 14.02 -19.33
N GLU A 13 -9.82 15.29 -18.99
CA GLU A 13 -11.06 16.04 -18.77
C GLU A 13 -11.21 17.07 -19.92
N GLU A 14 -12.37 17.77 -20.00
CA GLU A 14 -12.72 18.62 -21.14
C GLU A 14 -11.60 19.56 -21.59
N ASP A 15 -10.92 20.22 -20.67
CA ASP A 15 -9.88 21.23 -20.95
C ASP A 15 -8.48 20.87 -20.41
N ALA A 16 -8.29 19.69 -19.81
CA ALA A 16 -7.04 19.35 -19.15
C ALA A 16 -6.70 17.87 -19.19
N ILE A 17 -5.39 17.57 -19.12
CA ILE A 17 -4.88 16.25 -18.78
C ILE A 17 -4.28 16.32 -17.38
N TYR A 18 -4.72 15.43 -16.49
CA TYR A 18 -4.17 15.25 -15.16
C TYR A 18 -3.27 14.03 -15.16
N ILE A 19 -2.00 14.23 -14.81
CA ILE A 19 -0.98 13.19 -14.75
C ILE A 19 -0.64 13.01 -13.28
N THR A 20 -0.87 11.82 -12.74
CA THR A 20 -0.74 11.54 -11.30
C THR A 20 0.28 10.44 -11.06
N SER A 21 1.22 10.67 -10.17
CA SER A 21 2.09 9.64 -9.62
C SER A 21 1.44 9.02 -8.39
N GLU A 22 1.15 7.73 -8.46
CA GLU A 22 0.67 6.95 -7.31
C GLU A 22 1.77 6.76 -6.26
N LEU A 23 3.03 6.73 -6.69
CA LEU A 23 4.17 6.55 -5.82
C LEU A 23 4.50 7.80 -4.99
N TYR A 24 4.60 8.97 -5.66
CA TYR A 24 4.99 10.24 -5.04
C TYR A 24 3.82 11.11 -4.64
N ARG A 25 2.59 10.70 -4.96
CA ARG A 25 1.32 11.39 -4.65
C ARG A 25 1.27 12.85 -5.13
N ASN A 26 1.90 13.13 -6.25
CA ASN A 26 1.83 14.42 -6.94
C ASN A 26 0.96 14.33 -8.18
N THR A 27 0.38 15.45 -8.58
CA THR A 27 -0.45 15.56 -9.79
C THR A 27 -0.07 16.80 -10.56
N VAL A 28 0.20 16.63 -11.85
CA VAL A 28 0.43 17.70 -12.81
C VAL A 28 -0.81 17.88 -13.67
N ARG A 29 -1.24 19.12 -13.85
CA ARG A 29 -2.37 19.49 -14.70
C ARG A 29 -1.86 20.20 -15.94
N LEU A 30 -2.11 19.64 -17.12
CA LEU A 30 -1.80 20.25 -18.42
C LEU A 30 -3.06 20.87 -19.02
N THR A 31 -3.08 22.20 -19.17
CA THR A 31 -4.20 22.96 -19.79
C THR A 31 -3.88 23.45 -21.18
N ASP A 32 -2.61 23.58 -21.53
CA ASP A 32 -2.19 23.98 -22.88
C ASP A 32 -2.35 22.82 -23.86
N HIS A 33 -3.06 23.04 -24.96
CA HIS A 33 -3.34 22.03 -25.97
C HIS A 33 -2.08 21.50 -26.70
N GLY A 34 -1.03 22.33 -26.82
CA GLY A 34 0.25 21.91 -27.41
C GLY A 34 0.95 20.90 -26.49
N LEU A 35 1.01 21.19 -25.20
CA LEU A 35 1.59 20.29 -24.17
C LEU A 35 0.77 19.02 -24.02
N GLN A 36 -0.57 19.09 -24.11
CA GLN A 36 -1.43 17.91 -24.10
C GLN A 36 -1.13 16.98 -25.29
N LYS A 37 -1.01 17.52 -26.49
CA LYS A 37 -0.63 16.77 -27.69
C LYS A 37 0.75 16.13 -27.56
N GLU A 38 1.70 16.89 -27.04
CA GLU A 38 3.07 16.41 -26.79
C GLU A 38 3.07 15.25 -25.82
N PHE A 39 2.34 15.36 -24.68
CA PHE A 39 2.22 14.30 -23.69
C PHE A 39 1.57 13.03 -24.27
N ILE A 40 0.47 13.16 -25.01
CA ILE A 40 -0.19 12.02 -25.66
C ILE A 40 0.73 11.33 -26.69
N ASN A 41 1.51 12.10 -27.45
CA ASN A 41 2.49 11.52 -28.35
C ASN A 41 3.60 10.78 -27.61
N LEU A 42 4.10 11.36 -26.50
CA LEU A 42 5.08 10.76 -25.63
C LEU A 42 4.61 9.38 -25.11
N THR A 43 3.37 9.29 -24.61
CA THR A 43 2.80 8.03 -24.12
C THR A 43 2.61 6.99 -25.24
N ARG A 44 2.18 7.42 -26.44
CA ARG A 44 2.01 6.53 -27.60
C ARG A 44 3.33 5.98 -28.13
N CYS A 45 4.39 6.78 -28.07
CA CYS A 45 5.74 6.35 -28.51
C CYS A 45 6.49 5.54 -27.45
N GLY A 46 5.90 5.33 -26.26
CA GLY A 46 6.55 4.62 -25.16
C GLY A 46 7.65 5.42 -24.48
N GLY A 47 7.70 6.75 -24.68
CA GLY A 47 8.69 7.63 -24.07
C GLY A 47 9.52 8.46 -25.07
N CYS A 48 10.66 8.98 -24.62
CA CYS A 48 11.61 9.74 -25.44
C CYS A 48 13.06 9.35 -25.16
N ALA A 49 13.94 9.56 -26.15
CA ALA A 49 15.37 9.28 -25.99
C ALA A 49 16.08 10.35 -25.13
N GLU A 50 15.64 11.61 -25.23
CA GLU A 50 16.26 12.78 -24.61
C GLU A 50 15.20 13.74 -24.07
N LEU A 51 15.56 14.50 -23.02
CA LEU A 51 14.73 15.54 -22.40
C LEU A 51 14.91 16.87 -23.19
N ASN A 52 14.46 16.90 -24.43
CA ASN A 52 14.71 18.00 -25.36
C ASN A 52 13.67 19.11 -25.36
N THR A 53 12.52 18.89 -24.71
CA THR A 53 11.45 19.90 -24.58
C THR A 53 11.28 20.39 -23.13
N PRO A 54 10.67 21.58 -22.93
CA PRO A 54 10.32 22.03 -21.58
C PRO A 54 9.41 21.05 -20.85
N LEU A 55 8.45 20.42 -21.55
CA LEU A 55 7.54 19.45 -20.97
C LEU A 55 8.28 18.20 -20.48
N THR A 56 9.14 17.59 -21.32
CA THR A 56 9.86 16.38 -20.94
C THR A 56 10.81 16.62 -19.77
N ARG A 57 11.48 17.76 -19.69
CA ARG A 57 12.29 18.15 -18.53
C ARG A 57 11.44 18.30 -17.27
N TYR A 58 10.33 19.02 -17.37
CA TYR A 58 9.43 19.24 -16.25
C TYR A 58 8.83 17.91 -15.73
N LEU A 59 8.38 17.03 -16.62
CA LEU A 59 7.86 15.72 -16.23
C LEU A 59 8.92 14.85 -15.54
N HIS A 60 10.17 14.93 -15.99
CA HIS A 60 11.29 14.24 -15.36
C HIS A 60 11.60 14.81 -13.96
N GLU A 61 11.65 16.14 -13.81
CA GLU A 61 11.80 16.80 -12.50
C GLU A 61 10.68 16.44 -11.49
N GLN A 62 9.48 16.12 -12.03
CA GLN A 62 8.34 15.67 -11.21
C GLN A 62 8.26 14.14 -11.05
N GLU A 63 9.27 13.38 -11.51
CA GLU A 63 9.33 11.91 -11.45
C GLU A 63 8.15 11.21 -12.18
N LEU A 64 7.56 11.93 -13.16
CA LEU A 64 6.49 11.44 -14.04
C LEU A 64 7.03 10.88 -15.37
N LEU A 65 8.32 11.07 -15.63
CA LEU A 65 9.07 10.57 -16.77
C LEU A 65 10.46 10.16 -16.27
N VAL A 66 10.79 8.89 -16.32
CA VAL A 66 12.00 8.34 -15.70
C VAL A 66 12.74 7.41 -16.65
N THR A 67 14.02 7.20 -16.39
CA THR A 67 14.81 6.14 -17.05
C THR A 67 14.48 4.78 -16.42
N GLU A 68 14.87 3.69 -17.10
CA GLU A 68 14.73 2.33 -16.58
C GLU A 68 15.52 2.15 -15.28
N GLU A 69 16.72 2.73 -15.17
CA GLU A 69 17.54 2.68 -13.97
C GLU A 69 16.88 3.40 -12.77
N GLU A 70 16.33 4.60 -13.00
CA GLU A 70 15.58 5.36 -11.98
C GLU A 70 14.32 4.62 -11.54
N LEU A 71 13.60 3.99 -12.49
CA LEU A 71 12.44 3.16 -12.18
C LEU A 71 12.83 1.95 -11.31
N ASP A 72 13.86 1.21 -11.69
CA ASP A 72 14.35 0.06 -10.93
C ASP A 72 14.79 0.49 -9.52
N HIS A 73 15.49 1.63 -9.40
CA HIS A 73 15.88 2.17 -8.11
C HIS A 73 14.67 2.49 -7.22
N ALA A 74 13.66 3.19 -7.75
CA ALA A 74 12.42 3.53 -7.04
C ALA A 74 11.65 2.26 -6.59
N LEU A 75 11.50 1.29 -7.48
CA LEU A 75 10.84 0.02 -7.17
C LEU A 75 11.62 -0.80 -6.14
N HIS A 76 12.96 -0.80 -6.20
CA HIS A 76 13.80 -1.45 -5.22
C HIS A 76 13.66 -0.80 -3.83
N GLN A 77 13.59 0.53 -3.75
CA GLN A 77 13.34 1.23 -2.49
C GLN A 77 11.98 0.84 -1.87
N VAL A 78 10.91 0.84 -2.68
CA VAL A 78 9.56 0.43 -2.23
C VAL A 78 9.57 -1.02 -1.75
N ARG A 79 10.17 -1.92 -2.53
CA ARG A 79 10.30 -3.34 -2.16
C ARG A 79 11.05 -3.50 -0.84
N SER A 80 12.19 -2.81 -0.68
CA SER A 80 12.98 -2.83 0.55
C SER A 80 12.19 -2.34 1.77
N LEU A 81 11.28 -1.37 1.60
CA LEU A 81 10.39 -0.93 2.67
C LEU A 81 9.36 -2.02 3.01
N LEU A 82 8.74 -2.64 2.00
CA LEU A 82 7.75 -3.71 2.17
C LEU A 82 8.36 -4.97 2.77
N ASP A 83 9.57 -5.36 2.34
CA ASP A 83 10.29 -6.52 2.86
C ASP A 83 10.66 -6.39 4.36
N ASN A 84 10.60 -5.17 4.90
CA ASN A 84 10.84 -4.91 6.32
C ASN A 84 9.55 -4.85 7.16
N ILE A 85 8.37 -5.05 6.56
CA ILE A 85 7.07 -4.98 7.23
C ILE A 85 6.44 -6.38 7.25
N PHE A 86 6.13 -6.85 8.44
CA PHE A 86 5.29 -8.03 8.66
C PHE A 86 3.88 -7.56 9.03
N MET A 87 2.95 -7.70 8.08
CA MET A 87 1.54 -7.36 8.30
C MET A 87 0.72 -8.65 8.38
N VAL A 88 -0.08 -8.76 9.44
CA VAL A 88 -1.02 -9.87 9.63
C VAL A 88 -2.40 -9.29 9.85
N THR A 89 -3.35 -9.73 9.03
CA THR A 89 -4.77 -9.44 9.24
C THR A 89 -5.41 -10.63 9.92
N LEU A 90 -6.02 -10.40 11.08
CA LEU A 90 -6.67 -11.42 11.90
C LEU A 90 -8.17 -11.15 11.98
N MET A 91 -8.96 -12.20 11.80
CA MET A 91 -10.40 -12.17 11.89
C MET A 91 -10.83 -13.03 13.10
N PRO A 92 -10.90 -12.47 14.33
CA PRO A 92 -11.19 -13.24 15.51
C PRO A 92 -12.62 -13.81 15.54
N THR A 93 -13.55 -13.16 14.80
CA THR A 93 -14.93 -13.62 14.63
C THR A 93 -15.54 -13.08 13.35
N GLU A 94 -16.47 -13.84 12.77
CA GLU A 94 -17.41 -13.38 11.74
C GLU A 94 -18.65 -12.72 12.33
N GLY A 95 -18.87 -12.89 13.64
CA GLY A 95 -19.99 -12.29 14.36
C GLY A 95 -19.89 -10.77 14.42
N CYS A 96 -21.04 -10.09 14.27
CA CYS A 96 -21.11 -8.64 14.39
C CYS A 96 -22.40 -8.23 15.14
N ASN A 97 -22.26 -7.25 16.01
CA ASN A 97 -23.38 -6.62 16.70
C ASN A 97 -23.94 -5.39 15.98
N PHE A 98 -23.31 -4.98 14.86
CA PHE A 98 -23.82 -3.96 13.96
C PHE A 98 -24.65 -4.54 12.81
N ARG A 99 -25.37 -3.68 12.09
CA ARG A 99 -26.17 -4.02 10.89
C ARG A 99 -26.04 -2.89 9.88
N CYS A 100 -24.80 -2.64 9.44
CA CYS A 100 -24.50 -1.59 8.48
C CYS A 100 -25.13 -1.91 7.12
N PRO A 101 -25.89 -1.01 6.50
CA PRO A 101 -26.65 -1.29 5.27
C PRO A 101 -25.72 -1.52 4.05
N TYR A 102 -24.47 -1.17 4.14
CA TYR A 102 -23.44 -1.36 3.12
C TYR A 102 -22.48 -2.53 3.43
N CYS A 103 -22.74 -3.29 4.49
CA CYS A 103 -21.89 -4.43 4.84
C CYS A 103 -22.05 -5.54 3.82
N TYR A 104 -20.94 -6.09 3.35
CA TYR A 104 -20.90 -7.18 2.38
C TYR A 104 -20.74 -8.55 3.04
N GLU A 105 -20.53 -8.58 4.38
CA GLU A 105 -20.30 -9.82 5.11
C GLU A 105 -21.61 -10.48 5.56
N ASP A 106 -21.65 -11.80 5.43
CA ASP A 106 -22.66 -12.65 6.06
C ASP A 106 -22.21 -12.97 7.49
N HIS A 107 -22.85 -12.33 8.46
CA HIS A 107 -22.46 -12.43 9.87
C HIS A 107 -22.81 -13.80 10.46
N HIS A 108 -21.87 -14.73 10.43
CA HIS A 108 -21.99 -16.02 11.09
C HIS A 108 -21.48 -15.96 12.54
N ALA A 109 -22.13 -16.69 13.44
CA ALA A 109 -21.69 -16.78 14.84
C ALA A 109 -20.49 -17.74 14.99
N VAL A 110 -19.42 -17.49 14.23
CA VAL A 110 -18.18 -18.28 14.23
C VAL A 110 -17.05 -17.41 14.80
N SER A 111 -16.30 -17.98 15.72
CA SER A 111 -15.11 -17.34 16.30
C SER A 111 -13.90 -18.25 16.19
N MET A 112 -12.72 -17.64 16.22
CA MET A 112 -11.45 -18.33 16.17
C MET A 112 -11.34 -19.32 17.31
N THR A 113 -10.92 -20.55 17.00
CA THR A 113 -10.73 -21.60 18.02
C THR A 113 -9.42 -21.40 18.77
N ARG A 114 -9.28 -22.00 19.95
CA ARG A 114 -8.02 -21.97 20.71
C ARG A 114 -6.86 -22.56 19.90
N ASP A 115 -7.06 -23.70 19.23
CA ASP A 115 -6.04 -24.33 18.36
C ASP A 115 -5.56 -23.38 17.23
N THR A 116 -6.50 -22.66 16.60
CA THR A 116 -6.16 -21.67 15.60
C THR A 116 -5.34 -20.52 16.20
N LEU A 117 -5.71 -20.04 17.37
CA LEU A 117 -5.02 -18.97 18.07
C LEU A 117 -3.59 -19.38 18.43
N ASP A 118 -3.40 -20.58 19.00
CA ASP A 118 -2.08 -21.10 19.35
C ASP A 118 -1.14 -21.16 18.15
N ARG A 119 -1.64 -21.59 16.99
CA ARG A 119 -0.86 -21.62 15.74
C ARG A 119 -0.51 -20.21 15.22
N ILE A 120 -1.42 -19.26 15.37
CA ILE A 120 -1.18 -17.85 15.01
C ILE A 120 -0.08 -17.28 15.91
N GLU A 121 -0.14 -17.55 17.21
CA GLU A 121 0.86 -17.12 18.17
C GLU A 121 2.24 -17.69 17.86
N GLU A 122 2.33 -19.00 17.58
CA GLU A 122 3.57 -19.63 17.11
C GLU A 122 4.11 -18.99 15.84
N TYR A 123 3.23 -18.76 14.86
CA TYR A 123 3.62 -18.15 13.60
C TYR A 123 4.14 -16.71 13.77
N ILE A 124 3.42 -15.88 14.51
CA ILE A 124 3.83 -14.50 14.80
C ILE A 124 5.16 -14.48 15.56
N THR A 125 5.31 -15.34 16.58
CA THR A 125 6.53 -15.44 17.38
C THR A 125 7.74 -15.82 16.51
N ALA A 126 7.56 -16.71 15.55
CA ALA A 126 8.63 -17.14 14.65
C ALA A 126 8.98 -16.09 13.58
N GLN A 127 8.00 -15.30 13.13
CA GLN A 127 8.20 -14.36 12.01
C GLN A 127 8.57 -12.95 12.48
N ALA A 128 7.89 -12.40 13.48
CA ALA A 128 8.03 -11.01 13.91
C ALA A 128 9.49 -10.54 14.11
N PRO A 129 10.40 -11.35 14.71
CA PRO A 129 11.78 -10.93 14.92
C PRO A 129 12.60 -10.66 13.64
N ARG A 130 12.08 -11.10 12.49
CA ARG A 130 12.77 -10.98 11.18
C ARG A 130 12.51 -9.63 10.50
N TYR A 131 11.58 -8.83 11.03
CA TYR A 131 11.11 -7.61 10.40
C TYR A 131 11.39 -6.38 11.28
N LYS A 132 11.48 -5.22 10.65
CA LYS A 132 11.66 -3.94 11.36
C LYS A 132 10.35 -3.36 11.85
N GLN A 133 9.25 -3.76 11.23
CA GLN A 133 7.90 -3.33 11.61
C GLN A 133 6.93 -4.51 11.60
N VAL A 134 6.10 -4.59 12.61
CA VAL A 134 5.00 -5.57 12.72
C VAL A 134 3.68 -4.81 12.82
N ILE A 135 2.74 -5.15 11.97
CA ILE A 135 1.40 -4.53 11.92
C ILE A 135 0.35 -5.62 12.12
N LEU A 136 -0.45 -5.50 13.18
CA LEU A 136 -1.66 -6.29 13.34
C LEU A 136 -2.86 -5.49 12.81
N ALA A 137 -3.57 -6.06 11.85
CA ALA A 137 -4.85 -5.54 11.37
C ALA A 137 -5.96 -6.46 11.89
N TRP A 138 -6.92 -5.90 12.60
CA TRP A 138 -8.08 -6.63 13.09
C TRP A 138 -9.24 -6.41 12.14
N PHE A 139 -9.87 -7.49 11.70
CA PHE A 139 -10.94 -7.48 10.72
C PHE A 139 -12.02 -8.52 11.09
N GLY A 140 -13.04 -8.68 10.25
CA GLY A 140 -14.16 -9.60 10.43
C GLY A 140 -15.45 -8.84 10.71
N GLY A 141 -16.41 -9.46 11.34
CA GLY A 141 -17.66 -8.81 11.72
C GLY A 141 -17.42 -7.63 12.66
N GLU A 142 -17.28 -7.88 13.94
CA GLU A 142 -16.83 -6.89 14.93
C GLU A 142 -15.76 -7.52 15.83
N PRO A 143 -14.48 -7.22 15.61
CA PRO A 143 -13.37 -7.85 16.35
C PRO A 143 -13.45 -7.66 17.88
N THR A 144 -14.03 -6.56 18.35
CA THR A 144 -14.15 -6.26 19.79
C THR A 144 -15.09 -7.21 20.53
N LEU A 145 -15.92 -7.99 19.85
CA LEU A 145 -16.70 -9.08 20.44
C LEU A 145 -15.79 -10.18 21.01
N CYS A 146 -14.57 -10.32 20.45
CA CYS A 146 -13.52 -11.24 20.91
C CYS A 146 -12.34 -10.47 21.53
N LYS A 147 -12.63 -9.47 22.37
CA LYS A 147 -11.62 -8.57 22.97
C LYS A 147 -10.48 -9.32 23.67
N ASP A 148 -10.78 -10.46 24.30
CA ASP A 148 -9.75 -11.22 25.00
C ASP A 148 -8.72 -11.82 24.03
N THR A 149 -9.16 -12.32 22.88
CA THR A 149 -8.27 -12.75 21.77
C THR A 149 -7.44 -11.58 21.23
N VAL A 150 -8.08 -10.42 21.02
CA VAL A 150 -7.40 -9.21 20.53
C VAL A 150 -6.30 -8.77 21.51
N LEU A 151 -6.61 -8.75 22.81
CA LEU A 151 -5.65 -8.38 23.85
C LEU A 151 -4.53 -9.41 24.00
N GLU A 152 -4.85 -10.71 23.96
CA GLU A 152 -3.86 -11.79 24.07
C GLU A 152 -2.80 -11.68 22.97
N VAL A 153 -3.19 -11.66 21.70
CA VAL A 153 -2.25 -11.56 20.58
C VAL A 153 -1.50 -10.22 20.60
N SER A 154 -2.18 -9.11 20.91
CA SER A 154 -1.54 -7.81 21.02
C SER A 154 -0.46 -7.78 22.11
N ASN A 155 -0.70 -8.41 23.25
CA ASN A 155 0.27 -8.51 24.34
C ASN A 155 1.49 -9.35 23.96
N ILE A 156 1.29 -10.43 23.19
CA ILE A 156 2.39 -11.25 22.66
C ILE A 156 3.29 -10.39 21.77
N VAL A 157 2.71 -9.67 20.81
CA VAL A 157 3.48 -8.82 19.90
C VAL A 157 4.19 -7.69 20.66
N GLN A 158 3.56 -7.08 21.67
CA GLN A 158 4.22 -6.07 22.50
C GLN A 158 5.40 -6.63 23.30
N ASN A 159 5.30 -7.87 23.79
CA ASN A 159 6.41 -8.52 24.49
C ASN A 159 7.56 -8.85 23.52
N LEU A 160 7.25 -9.34 22.33
CA LEU A 160 8.23 -9.55 21.26
C LEU A 160 8.88 -8.23 20.83
N GLN A 161 8.12 -7.14 20.72
CA GLN A 161 8.65 -5.80 20.47
C GLN A 161 9.70 -5.39 21.50
N LYS A 162 9.41 -5.58 22.78
CA LYS A 162 10.37 -5.26 23.88
C LYS A 162 11.64 -6.08 23.77
N GLN A 163 11.53 -7.34 23.34
CA GLN A 163 12.64 -8.27 23.23
C GLN A 163 13.50 -8.02 21.97
N TYR A 164 12.88 -7.73 20.83
CA TYR A 164 13.54 -7.69 19.51
C TYR A 164 13.66 -6.28 18.91
N GLY A 165 12.97 -5.28 19.48
CA GLY A 165 13.14 -3.87 19.12
C GLY A 165 12.49 -3.43 17.81
N PHE A 166 11.60 -4.22 17.20
CA PHE A 166 10.86 -3.80 16.02
C PHE A 166 9.78 -2.75 16.36
N HIS A 167 9.32 -2.01 15.37
CA HIS A 167 8.18 -1.10 15.54
C HIS A 167 6.86 -1.87 15.46
N TYR A 168 5.97 -1.70 16.44
CA TYR A 168 4.65 -2.31 16.45
C TYR A 168 3.55 -1.26 16.20
N ALA A 169 2.62 -1.59 15.32
CA ALA A 169 1.38 -0.85 15.10
C ALA A 169 0.19 -1.82 15.03
N ALA A 170 -0.98 -1.34 15.40
CA ALA A 170 -2.24 -2.07 15.23
C ALA A 170 -3.31 -1.15 14.70
N ASN A 171 -4.22 -1.70 13.89
CA ASN A 171 -5.44 -1.04 13.40
C ASN A 171 -6.64 -1.97 13.52
N MET A 172 -7.84 -1.35 13.57
CA MET A 172 -9.11 -2.05 13.70
C MET A 172 -10.18 -1.32 12.91
#